data_a0355092e945c39f52a6d33227dd20df
#
_entry.id   a0355092e945c39f52a6d33227dd20df
#
_cell.length_a   1.000
_cell.length_b   1.000
_cell.length_c   1.000
_cell.angle_alpha   90.00
_cell.angle_beta   90.00
_cell.angle_gamma   90.00
#
_symmetry.space_group_name_H-M   'P 1'
#
loop_
_entity.id
_entity.type
_entity.pdbx_description
1 polymer ?
#
loop_
_entity_poly.entity_id
_entity_poly.type
_entity_poly.pdbx_seq_one_letter_code
_entity_poly.pdbx_strand_id
1 'polypeptide(L)'
;MGKYTDTHKLYFNKDGKEVPSATTILKILNKPAIATWANCLGFKHLKLKDVLDDSADFGTLVHEIISAHIKGHYYIYCPNGRVPRCKLLAALDNFLKWYNNNDITPILSEEEFTSDLYGGTVDFYGKVNGKYTIVDFKTSKKIRITMFFQLALYTKLLEENGYKVEQVGIVLCNEKKDDTKFISRDELNKYIDVADILVHLFHKYYNLNENDEWGDSII
;
A
#
# COMPACT_ATOMS: atom_id res chain seq x y z
N MET A 1 13.82 16.51 -2.05
CA MET A 1 13.62 15.29 -2.82
C MET A 1 14.33 14.19 -2.08
N GLY A 2 13.67 13.07 -1.75
CA GLY A 2 14.29 11.97 -1.05
C GLY A 2 15.15 11.11 -1.98
N LYS A 3 16.12 10.40 -1.44
CA LYS A 3 17.04 9.53 -2.18
C LYS A 3 16.32 8.48 -3.04
N TYR A 4 15.18 7.96 -2.58
CA TYR A 4 14.47 6.83 -3.18
C TYR A 4 13.12 7.18 -3.79
N THR A 5 12.63 8.42 -3.68
CA THR A 5 11.30 8.81 -4.16
C THR A 5 11.20 10.30 -4.44
N ASP A 6 10.57 10.64 -5.55
CA ASP A 6 10.33 12.03 -5.97
C ASP A 6 9.11 12.66 -5.28
N THR A 7 8.28 11.83 -4.68
CA THR A 7 6.99 12.26 -4.13
C THR A 7 6.66 11.41 -2.93
N HIS A 8 6.37 11.92 -1.83
CA HIS A 8 5.80 11.21 -0.70
C HIS A 8 6.72 11.09 0.52
N LYS A 9 6.19 10.45 1.50
CA LYS A 9 6.68 10.23 2.83
C LYS A 9 8.09 9.63 2.83
N LEU A 10 8.99 10.29 3.51
CA LEU A 10 10.34 9.80 3.74
C LEU A 10 10.35 8.91 5.00
N TYR A 11 11.07 7.82 4.94
CA TYR A 11 11.30 6.93 6.07
C TYR A 11 12.75 7.00 6.47
N PHE A 12 13.01 7.01 7.78
CA PHE A 12 14.35 7.01 8.33
C PHE A 12 14.48 5.85 9.30
N ASN A 13 15.58 5.10 9.20
CA ASN A 13 15.89 4.06 10.16
C ASN A 13 16.34 4.66 11.49
N LYS A 14 16.60 3.81 12.50
CA LYS A 14 17.04 4.22 13.84
C LYS A 14 18.36 5.00 13.86
N ASP A 15 19.19 4.88 12.83
CA ASP A 15 20.45 5.62 12.68
C ASP A 15 20.26 6.96 11.94
N GLY A 16 19.02 7.34 11.63
CA GLY A 16 18.68 8.57 10.89
C GLY A 16 19.01 8.50 9.39
N LYS A 17 19.29 7.31 8.85
CA LYS A 17 19.54 7.11 7.41
C LYS A 17 18.21 6.94 6.69
N GLU A 18 18.05 7.65 5.57
CA GLU A 18 16.89 7.47 4.70
C GLU A 18 16.83 6.05 4.12
N VAL A 19 15.66 5.44 4.20
CA VAL A 19 15.37 4.10 3.64
C VAL A 19 14.16 4.15 2.71
N PRO A 20 14.12 3.29 1.69
CA PRO A 20 12.99 3.24 0.75
C PRO A 20 11.71 2.76 1.45
N SER A 21 10.55 3.13 0.92
CA SER A 21 9.30 2.52 1.35
C SER A 21 9.13 1.10 0.79
N ALA A 22 8.35 0.27 1.47
CA ALA A 22 7.95 -1.05 0.96
C ALA A 22 7.37 -0.96 -0.46
N THR A 23 6.54 0.05 -0.73
CA THR A 23 5.96 0.27 -2.06
C THR A 23 7.00 0.69 -3.10
N THR A 24 8.04 1.44 -2.71
CA THR A 24 9.17 1.81 -3.59
C THR A 24 9.98 0.57 -3.98
N ILE A 25 10.28 -0.33 -3.05
CA ILE A 25 10.94 -1.60 -3.34
C ILE A 25 10.15 -2.41 -4.37
N LEU A 26 8.82 -2.49 -4.21
CA LEU A 26 7.97 -3.24 -5.12
C LEU A 26 7.85 -2.64 -6.53
N LYS A 27 8.32 -1.40 -6.74
CA LYS A 27 8.39 -0.80 -8.10
C LYS A 27 9.39 -1.52 -9.02
N ILE A 28 10.35 -2.26 -8.48
CA ILE A 28 11.30 -3.07 -9.27
C ILE A 28 10.57 -4.15 -10.08
N LEU A 29 9.38 -4.56 -9.63
CA LEU A 29 8.55 -5.51 -10.37
C LEU A 29 7.95 -4.85 -11.60
N ASN A 30 8.26 -5.38 -12.78
CA ASN A 30 7.71 -4.93 -14.03
C ASN A 30 6.18 -5.06 -14.05
N LYS A 31 5.50 -4.04 -14.57
CA LYS A 31 4.04 -4.01 -14.75
C LYS A 31 3.68 -3.85 -16.24
N PRO A 32 3.88 -4.89 -17.08
CA PRO A 32 3.71 -4.79 -18.53
C PRO A 32 2.30 -4.31 -18.96
N ALA A 33 1.28 -4.57 -18.15
CA ALA A 33 -0.07 -4.10 -18.39
C ALA A 33 -0.19 -2.55 -18.40
N ILE A 34 0.72 -1.82 -17.77
CA ILE A 34 0.69 -0.34 -17.75
C ILE A 34 0.96 0.23 -19.14
N ALA A 35 1.89 -0.34 -19.90
CA ALA A 35 2.18 0.11 -21.26
C ALA A 35 0.95 -0.04 -22.19
N THR A 36 0.30 -1.20 -22.15
CA THR A 36 -0.94 -1.43 -22.91
C THR A 36 -2.06 -0.48 -22.47
N TRP A 37 -2.21 -0.25 -21.17
CA TRP A 37 -3.21 0.66 -20.66
C TRP A 37 -2.91 2.12 -21.03
N ALA A 38 -1.64 2.56 -20.98
CA ALA A 38 -1.22 3.89 -21.43
C ALA A 38 -1.59 4.13 -22.90
N ASN A 39 -1.34 3.15 -23.78
CA ASN A 39 -1.77 3.21 -25.16
C ASN A 39 -3.31 3.37 -25.30
N CYS A 40 -4.08 2.58 -24.55
CA CYS A 40 -5.55 2.71 -24.55
C CYS A 40 -6.03 4.08 -24.07
N LEU A 41 -5.34 4.70 -23.11
CA LEU A 41 -5.63 6.07 -22.66
C LEU A 41 -5.29 7.10 -23.76
N GLY A 42 -4.16 6.92 -24.43
CA GLY A 42 -3.75 7.77 -25.55
C GLY A 42 -4.80 7.81 -26.68
N PHE A 43 -5.38 6.66 -27.06
CA PHE A 43 -6.49 6.60 -28.02
C PHE A 43 -7.74 7.34 -27.53
N LYS A 44 -7.91 7.54 -26.23
CA LYS A 44 -9.01 8.31 -25.64
C LYS A 44 -8.64 9.79 -25.39
N HIS A 45 -7.49 10.24 -25.88
CA HIS A 45 -6.93 11.56 -25.61
C HIS A 45 -6.74 11.90 -24.12
N LEU A 46 -6.55 10.86 -23.27
CA LEU A 46 -6.29 11.02 -21.85
C LEU A 46 -4.79 10.86 -21.57
N LYS A 47 -4.25 11.71 -20.72
CA LYS A 47 -2.85 11.59 -20.26
C LYS A 47 -2.77 10.57 -19.15
N LEU A 48 -1.83 9.62 -19.25
CA LEU A 48 -1.59 8.60 -18.23
C LEU A 48 -1.35 9.24 -16.86
N LYS A 49 -0.55 10.31 -16.81
CA LYS A 49 -0.22 11.00 -15.56
C LYS A 49 -1.48 11.49 -14.84
N ASP A 50 -2.36 12.21 -15.54
CA ASP A 50 -3.57 12.78 -14.94
C ASP A 50 -4.47 11.68 -14.35
N VAL A 51 -4.60 10.54 -15.05
CA VAL A 51 -5.39 9.39 -14.58
C VAL A 51 -4.73 8.69 -13.38
N LEU A 52 -3.41 8.65 -13.32
CA LEU A 52 -2.68 8.12 -12.17
C LEU A 52 -2.82 9.04 -10.96
N ASP A 53 -2.68 10.35 -11.15
CA ASP A 53 -2.81 11.35 -10.09
C ASP A 53 -4.23 11.33 -9.49
N ASP A 54 -5.27 11.33 -10.33
CA ASP A 54 -6.67 11.20 -9.88
C ASP A 54 -6.91 9.90 -9.08
N SER A 55 -6.25 8.81 -9.49
CA SER A 55 -6.36 7.52 -8.80
C SER A 55 -5.64 7.52 -7.47
N ALA A 56 -4.49 8.21 -7.37
CA ALA A 56 -3.74 8.38 -6.14
C ALA A 56 -4.49 9.28 -5.15
N ASP A 57 -5.00 10.43 -5.60
CA ASP A 57 -5.81 11.35 -4.80
C ASP A 57 -7.05 10.64 -4.23
N PHE A 58 -7.72 9.84 -5.06
CA PHE A 58 -8.85 9.03 -4.61
C PHE A 58 -8.45 8.00 -3.56
N GLY A 59 -7.35 7.29 -3.76
CA GLY A 59 -6.82 6.32 -2.80
C GLY A 59 -6.52 6.97 -1.45
N THR A 60 -5.78 8.08 -1.46
CA THR A 60 -5.42 8.85 -0.27
C THR A 60 -6.66 9.27 0.52
N LEU A 61 -7.66 9.85 -0.16
CA LEU A 61 -8.90 10.29 0.47
C LEU A 61 -9.66 9.13 1.14
N VAL A 62 -9.74 7.97 0.47
CA VAL A 62 -10.40 6.78 1.05
C VAL A 62 -9.66 6.32 2.30
N HIS A 63 -8.33 6.24 2.28
CA HIS A 63 -7.53 5.85 3.44
C HIS A 63 -7.67 6.84 4.61
N GLU A 64 -7.67 8.14 4.35
CA GLU A 64 -7.87 9.16 5.39
C GLU A 64 -9.23 9.01 6.09
N ILE A 65 -10.30 8.80 5.32
CA ILE A 65 -11.65 8.62 5.89
C ILE A 65 -11.75 7.31 6.67
N ILE A 66 -11.19 6.21 6.14
CA ILE A 66 -11.15 4.91 6.84
C ILE A 66 -10.38 5.03 8.15
N SER A 67 -9.21 5.66 8.13
CA SER A 67 -8.40 5.87 9.33
C SER A 67 -9.12 6.72 10.36
N ALA A 68 -9.79 7.81 9.95
CA ALA A 68 -10.60 8.62 10.83
C ALA A 68 -11.73 7.79 11.48
N HIS A 69 -12.43 6.97 10.70
CA HIS A 69 -13.48 6.08 11.21
C HIS A 69 -12.93 5.09 12.24
N ILE A 70 -11.81 4.43 11.95
CA ILE A 70 -11.16 3.46 12.84
C ILE A 70 -10.72 4.12 14.16
N LYS A 71 -10.20 5.34 14.09
CA LYS A 71 -9.76 6.13 15.25
C LYS A 71 -10.91 6.80 16.02
N GLY A 72 -12.17 6.68 15.55
CA GLY A 72 -13.33 7.33 16.13
C GLY A 72 -13.34 8.85 15.96
N HIS A 73 -12.64 9.35 14.94
CA HIS A 73 -12.58 10.76 14.60
C HIS A 73 -13.64 11.13 13.55
N TYR A 74 -14.10 12.38 13.60
CA TYR A 74 -14.92 12.93 12.52
C TYR A 74 -14.04 13.36 11.35
N TYR A 75 -14.47 13.03 10.13
CA TYR A 75 -13.83 13.48 8.90
C TYR A 75 -14.75 14.46 8.17
N ILE A 76 -14.25 15.67 7.91
CA ILE A 76 -14.98 16.68 7.13
C ILE A 76 -14.50 16.60 5.69
N TYR A 77 -15.32 16.03 4.83
CA TYR A 77 -15.03 15.98 3.39
C TYR A 77 -15.39 17.30 2.71
N CYS A 78 -14.41 18.01 2.21
CA CYS A 78 -14.59 19.19 1.36
C CYS A 78 -14.40 18.78 -0.10
N PRO A 79 -15.48 18.69 -0.91
CA PRO A 79 -15.36 18.30 -2.32
C PRO A 79 -14.51 19.31 -3.10
N ASN A 80 -13.42 18.83 -3.71
CA ASN A 80 -12.58 19.63 -4.61
C ASN A 80 -12.94 19.42 -6.11
N GLY A 81 -14.02 18.68 -6.38
CA GLY A 81 -14.51 18.39 -7.73
C GLY A 81 -13.74 17.28 -8.47
N ARG A 82 -12.58 16.84 -7.99
CA ARG A 82 -11.78 15.80 -8.65
C ARG A 82 -12.29 14.39 -8.39
N VAL A 83 -12.79 14.11 -7.19
CA VAL A 83 -13.30 12.79 -6.81
C VAL A 83 -14.81 12.77 -6.92
N PRO A 84 -15.41 11.94 -7.79
CA PRO A 84 -16.86 11.78 -7.87
C PRO A 84 -17.43 11.24 -6.55
N ARG A 85 -18.41 11.95 -6.00
CA ARG A 85 -19.04 11.60 -4.71
C ARG A 85 -19.60 10.17 -4.69
N CYS A 86 -20.24 9.75 -5.79
CA CYS A 86 -20.80 8.39 -5.89
C CYS A 86 -19.70 7.31 -5.76
N LYS A 87 -18.53 7.55 -6.35
CA LYS A 87 -17.38 6.65 -6.28
C LYS A 87 -16.85 6.55 -4.84
N LEU A 88 -16.72 7.68 -4.15
CA LEU A 88 -16.30 7.72 -2.77
C LEU A 88 -17.28 6.98 -1.86
N LEU A 89 -18.58 7.26 -2.00
CA LEU A 89 -19.62 6.59 -1.19
C LEU A 89 -19.63 5.08 -1.40
N ALA A 90 -19.47 4.59 -2.64
CA ALA A 90 -19.39 3.17 -2.93
C ALA A 90 -18.16 2.50 -2.30
N ALA A 91 -17.01 3.18 -2.32
CA ALA A 91 -15.79 2.67 -1.68
C ALA A 91 -15.93 2.57 -0.16
N LEU A 92 -16.52 3.58 0.45
CA LEU A 92 -16.76 3.61 1.90
C LEU A 92 -17.85 2.62 2.33
N ASP A 93 -18.88 2.41 1.52
CA ASP A 93 -19.90 1.38 1.76
C ASP A 93 -19.28 -0.03 1.80
N ASN A 94 -18.36 -0.35 0.89
CA ASN A 94 -17.64 -1.61 0.92
C ASN A 94 -16.76 -1.77 2.18
N PHE A 95 -16.05 -0.71 2.58
CA PHE A 95 -15.32 -0.71 3.85
C PHE A 95 -16.25 -0.95 5.03
N LEU A 96 -17.37 -0.20 5.13
CA LEU A 96 -18.31 -0.33 6.24
C LEU A 96 -19.00 -1.70 6.29
N LYS A 97 -19.32 -2.30 5.13
CA LYS A 97 -19.81 -3.68 5.07
C LYS A 97 -18.82 -4.65 5.66
N TRP A 98 -17.54 -4.56 5.25
CA TRP A 98 -16.50 -5.39 5.83
C TRP A 98 -16.34 -5.14 7.32
N TYR A 99 -16.27 -3.88 7.75
CA TYR A 99 -16.05 -3.49 9.14
C TYR A 99 -17.18 -3.98 10.05
N ASN A 100 -18.44 -3.81 9.64
CA ASN A 100 -19.62 -4.17 10.44
C ASN A 100 -19.92 -5.68 10.44
N ASN A 101 -19.43 -6.43 9.44
CA ASN A 101 -19.63 -7.88 9.36
C ASN A 101 -18.54 -8.70 10.08
N ASN A 102 -17.56 -8.03 10.69
CA ASN A 102 -16.49 -8.69 11.43
C ASN A 102 -16.40 -8.14 12.86
N ASP A 103 -15.93 -8.98 13.78
CA ASP A 103 -15.56 -8.54 15.12
C ASP A 103 -14.17 -7.88 15.04
N ILE A 104 -14.13 -6.55 15.13
CA ILE A 104 -12.93 -5.75 14.92
C ILE A 104 -12.56 -5.01 16.20
N THR A 105 -11.35 -5.23 16.67
CA THR A 105 -10.72 -4.45 17.76
C THR A 105 -9.47 -3.78 17.20
N PRO A 106 -9.53 -2.50 16.82
CA PRO A 106 -8.38 -1.77 16.29
C PRO A 106 -7.27 -1.60 17.34
N ILE A 107 -6.02 -1.67 16.90
CA ILE A 107 -4.83 -1.37 17.72
C ILE A 107 -4.05 -0.22 17.08
N LEU A 108 -3.79 -0.29 15.77
CA LEU A 108 -3.08 0.74 15.01
C LEU A 108 -3.84 1.04 13.71
N SER A 109 -3.77 2.29 13.25
CA SER A 109 -4.26 2.70 11.93
C SER A 109 -3.39 3.82 11.38
N GLU A 110 -2.93 3.67 10.13
CA GLU A 110 -2.01 4.60 9.45
C GLU A 110 -0.76 4.86 10.32
N GLU A 111 -0.12 3.77 10.77
CA GLU A 111 1.05 3.86 11.64
C GLU A 111 2.32 3.48 10.87
N GLU A 112 3.40 4.24 11.15
CA GLU A 112 4.68 4.10 10.48
C GLU A 112 5.60 3.15 11.21
N PHE A 113 6.23 2.27 10.43
CA PHE A 113 7.28 1.37 10.91
C PHE A 113 8.49 1.43 9.98
N THR A 114 9.66 1.27 10.57
CA THR A 114 10.92 1.21 9.83
C THR A 114 11.80 0.08 10.33
N SER A 115 12.57 -0.48 9.43
CA SER A 115 13.69 -1.38 9.68
C SER A 115 14.99 -0.71 9.21
N ASP A 116 16.10 -1.42 9.30
CA ASP A 116 17.38 -0.93 8.78
C ASP A 116 17.39 -0.81 7.24
N LEU A 117 16.47 -1.51 6.54
CA LEU A 117 16.47 -1.61 5.08
C LEU A 117 15.30 -0.89 4.40
N TYR A 118 14.17 -0.75 5.06
CA TYR A 118 12.98 -0.11 4.47
C TYR A 118 12.00 0.33 5.54
N GLY A 119 11.02 1.14 5.12
CA GLY A 119 9.92 1.57 5.95
C GLY A 119 8.57 1.37 5.28
N GLY A 120 7.50 1.60 6.03
CA GLY A 120 6.13 1.53 5.52
C GLY A 120 5.11 2.06 6.50
N THR A 121 3.95 2.48 5.98
CA THR A 121 2.78 2.82 6.78
C THR A 121 1.78 1.68 6.69
N VAL A 122 1.36 1.17 7.83
CA VAL A 122 0.38 0.08 7.95
C VAL A 122 -1.01 0.69 8.08
N ASP A 123 -1.91 0.38 7.15
CA ASP A 123 -3.26 0.96 7.11
C ASP A 123 -4.07 0.57 8.35
N PHE A 124 -3.99 -0.70 8.73
CA PHE A 124 -4.69 -1.25 9.89
C PHE A 124 -3.92 -2.43 10.50
N TYR A 125 -3.83 -2.43 11.82
CA TYR A 125 -3.48 -3.60 12.60
C TYR A 125 -4.38 -3.68 13.84
N GLY A 126 -4.88 -4.87 14.11
CA GLY A 126 -5.77 -5.13 15.23
C GLY A 126 -6.25 -6.57 15.26
N LYS A 127 -7.26 -6.84 16.07
CA LYS A 127 -7.94 -8.15 16.02
C LYS A 127 -9.10 -8.09 15.04
N VAL A 128 -9.15 -9.09 14.17
CA VAL A 128 -10.29 -9.36 13.28
C VAL A 128 -10.74 -10.78 13.55
N ASN A 129 -11.96 -10.92 14.08
CA ASN A 129 -12.53 -12.22 14.51
C ASN A 129 -11.57 -12.97 15.47
N GLY A 130 -11.01 -12.23 16.43
CA GLY A 130 -10.12 -12.75 17.47
C GLY A 130 -8.67 -12.97 17.08
N LYS A 131 -8.26 -12.79 15.79
CA LYS A 131 -6.89 -12.98 15.30
C LYS A 131 -6.17 -11.66 15.10
N TYR A 132 -4.90 -11.57 15.49
CA TYR A 132 -4.04 -10.42 15.19
C TYR A 132 -3.78 -10.34 13.70
N THR A 133 -4.27 -9.27 13.08
CA THR A 133 -4.42 -9.12 11.63
C THR A 133 -3.88 -7.80 11.14
N ILE A 134 -3.08 -7.84 10.07
CA ILE A 134 -2.80 -6.66 9.24
C ILE A 134 -3.84 -6.62 8.12
N VAL A 135 -4.44 -5.46 7.89
CA VAL A 135 -5.33 -5.24 6.74
C VAL A 135 -4.82 -4.08 5.91
N ASP A 136 -4.76 -4.28 4.61
CA ASP A 136 -4.40 -3.29 3.61
C ASP A 136 -5.64 -2.96 2.78
N PHE A 137 -6.06 -1.69 2.79
CA PHE A 137 -7.23 -1.22 2.06
C PHE A 137 -6.82 -0.79 0.64
N LYS A 138 -7.54 -1.25 -0.36
CA LYS A 138 -7.20 -0.96 -1.76
C LYS A 138 -8.40 -0.46 -2.55
N THR A 139 -8.22 0.64 -3.26
CA THR A 139 -9.23 1.19 -4.19
C THR A 139 -9.14 0.59 -5.60
N SER A 140 -8.26 -0.38 -5.82
CA SER A 140 -8.05 -1.06 -7.09
C SER A 140 -9.22 -1.97 -7.45
N LYS A 141 -9.36 -2.29 -8.75
CA LYS A 141 -10.46 -3.12 -9.28
C LYS A 141 -10.38 -4.60 -8.92
N LYS A 142 -9.21 -5.09 -8.52
CA LYS A 142 -8.96 -6.51 -8.19
C LYS A 142 -7.72 -6.68 -7.33
N ILE A 143 -7.70 -7.73 -6.54
CA ILE A 143 -6.55 -8.16 -5.75
C ILE A 143 -5.45 -8.67 -6.69
N ARG A 144 -4.19 -8.28 -6.40
CA ARG A 144 -3.00 -8.65 -7.14
C ARG A 144 -1.97 -9.29 -6.21
N ILE A 145 -1.14 -10.15 -6.74
CA ILE A 145 -0.08 -10.83 -5.97
C ILE A 145 0.88 -9.85 -5.30
N THR A 146 1.17 -8.71 -5.93
CA THR A 146 2.06 -7.67 -5.38
C THR A 146 1.56 -7.06 -4.07
N MET A 147 0.25 -7.12 -3.79
CA MET A 147 -0.32 -6.67 -2.54
C MET A 147 0.05 -7.61 -1.38
N PHE A 148 0.20 -8.91 -1.66
CA PHE A 148 0.70 -9.85 -0.65
C PHE A 148 2.20 -9.68 -0.38
N PHE A 149 2.99 -9.26 -1.36
CA PHE A 149 4.39 -8.86 -1.10
C PHE A 149 4.46 -7.62 -0.20
N GLN A 150 3.56 -6.66 -0.40
CA GLN A 150 3.45 -5.49 0.49
C GLN A 150 3.09 -5.91 1.92
N LEU A 151 2.08 -6.77 2.08
CA LEU A 151 1.68 -7.30 3.38
C LEU A 151 2.80 -8.14 4.03
N ALA A 152 3.59 -8.87 3.23
CA ALA A 152 4.75 -9.60 3.72
C ALA A 152 5.81 -8.66 4.31
N LEU A 153 6.13 -7.55 3.62
CA LEU A 153 7.03 -6.52 4.13
C LEU A 153 6.48 -5.86 5.39
N TYR A 154 5.19 -5.52 5.42
CA TYR A 154 4.55 -4.94 6.61
C TYR A 154 4.52 -5.92 7.80
N THR A 155 4.32 -7.21 7.54
CA THR A 155 4.37 -8.25 8.59
C THR A 155 5.74 -8.27 9.25
N LYS A 156 6.82 -8.24 8.47
CA LYS A 156 8.18 -8.19 9.01
C LYS A 156 8.42 -6.94 9.84
N LEU A 157 8.01 -5.77 9.34
CA LEU A 157 8.14 -4.51 10.11
C LEU A 157 7.42 -4.61 11.46
N LEU A 158 6.21 -5.14 11.50
CA LEU A 158 5.46 -5.31 12.73
C LEU A 158 6.09 -6.33 13.67
N GLU A 159 6.50 -7.50 13.16
CA GLU A 159 7.14 -8.57 13.94
C GLU A 159 8.49 -8.07 14.52
N GLU A 160 9.30 -7.31 13.78
CA GLU A 160 10.53 -6.67 14.27
C GLU A 160 10.27 -5.64 15.38
N ASN A 161 9.07 -5.04 15.40
CA ASN A 161 8.64 -4.11 16.45
C ASN A 161 7.82 -4.80 17.58
N GLY A 162 7.86 -6.12 17.66
CA GLY A 162 7.26 -6.90 18.76
C GLY A 162 5.76 -7.19 18.63
N TYR A 163 5.15 -6.90 17.49
CA TYR A 163 3.73 -7.21 17.25
C TYR A 163 3.57 -8.64 16.71
N LYS A 164 2.60 -9.36 17.25
CA LYS A 164 2.23 -10.70 16.76
C LYS A 164 1.34 -10.57 15.53
N VAL A 165 1.63 -11.29 14.44
CA VAL A 165 0.77 -11.38 13.26
C VAL A 165 0.31 -12.82 13.07
N GLU A 166 -1.02 -13.06 12.97
CA GLU A 166 -1.63 -14.38 12.79
C GLU A 166 -2.25 -14.54 11.40
N GLN A 167 -2.67 -13.42 10.80
CA GLN A 167 -3.18 -13.40 9.43
C GLN A 167 -3.00 -12.02 8.81
N VAL A 168 -3.10 -11.96 7.50
CA VAL A 168 -3.12 -10.72 6.74
C VAL A 168 -4.31 -10.69 5.81
N GLY A 169 -4.82 -9.50 5.49
CA GLY A 169 -5.98 -9.32 4.64
C GLY A 169 -5.86 -8.15 3.68
N ILE A 170 -6.50 -8.28 2.54
CA ILE A 170 -6.74 -7.20 1.58
C ILE A 170 -8.23 -6.98 1.51
N VAL A 171 -8.66 -5.74 1.67
CA VAL A 171 -10.06 -5.31 1.54
C VAL A 171 -10.16 -4.33 0.39
N LEU A 172 -10.94 -4.68 -0.65
CA LEU A 172 -11.14 -3.77 -1.78
C LEU A 172 -12.24 -2.76 -1.46
N CYS A 173 -11.85 -1.49 -1.39
CA CYS A 173 -12.73 -0.34 -1.23
C CYS A 173 -12.93 0.33 -2.58
N ASN A 174 -13.81 -0.21 -3.44
CA ASN A 174 -14.06 0.30 -4.78
C ASN A 174 -15.54 0.27 -5.15
N GLU A 175 -15.88 0.74 -6.36
CA GLU A 175 -17.27 0.88 -6.83
C GLU A 175 -17.96 -0.45 -7.15
N LYS A 176 -17.23 -1.56 -7.29
CA LYS A 176 -17.78 -2.72 -8.00
C LYS A 176 -18.20 -3.87 -7.11
N LYS A 177 -17.48 -4.17 -6.06
CA LYS A 177 -17.74 -5.33 -5.21
C LYS A 177 -16.88 -5.31 -3.95
N ASP A 178 -17.48 -5.68 -2.85
CA ASP A 178 -16.72 -6.04 -1.66
C ASP A 178 -15.97 -7.36 -1.95
N ASP A 179 -14.71 -7.23 -2.31
CA ASP A 179 -13.81 -8.37 -2.48
C ASP A 179 -12.75 -8.29 -1.38
N THR A 180 -12.70 -9.35 -0.59
CA THR A 180 -11.77 -9.46 0.52
C THR A 180 -10.99 -10.75 0.41
N LYS A 181 -9.71 -10.72 0.74
CA LYS A 181 -8.93 -11.94 0.78
C LYS A 181 -8.02 -11.93 2.00
N PHE A 182 -8.22 -12.90 2.87
CA PHE A 182 -7.39 -13.17 4.04
C PHE A 182 -6.60 -14.44 3.83
N ILE A 183 -5.36 -14.43 4.30
CA ILE A 183 -4.48 -15.61 4.36
C ILE A 183 -3.83 -15.69 5.73
N SER A 184 -3.54 -16.90 6.18
CA SER A 184 -2.83 -17.13 7.43
C SER A 184 -1.38 -16.65 7.38
N ARG A 185 -0.76 -16.48 8.56
CA ARG A 185 0.67 -16.18 8.65
C ARG A 185 1.53 -17.25 7.97
N ASP A 186 1.13 -18.51 8.06
CA ASP A 186 1.84 -19.63 7.43
C ASP A 186 1.75 -19.57 5.90
N GLU A 187 0.57 -19.27 5.37
CA GLU A 187 0.39 -19.07 3.92
C GLU A 187 1.16 -17.86 3.38
N LEU A 188 1.43 -16.86 4.24
CA LEU A 188 2.20 -15.67 3.87
C LEU A 188 3.69 -15.97 3.68
N ASN A 189 4.25 -17.02 4.26
CA ASN A 189 5.69 -17.33 4.23
C ASN A 189 6.25 -17.35 2.80
N LYS A 190 5.54 -17.97 1.86
CA LYS A 190 5.94 -17.98 0.44
C LYS A 190 6.06 -16.59 -0.20
N TYR A 191 5.32 -15.60 0.32
CA TYR A 191 5.40 -14.21 -0.14
C TYR A 191 6.52 -13.46 0.57
N ILE A 192 6.82 -13.82 1.83
CA ILE A 192 7.95 -13.27 2.60
C ILE A 192 9.26 -13.63 1.92
N ASP A 193 9.46 -14.89 1.54
CA ASP A 193 10.67 -15.34 0.84
C ASP A 193 10.94 -14.50 -0.42
N VAL A 194 9.90 -14.26 -1.21
CA VAL A 194 10.02 -13.42 -2.42
C VAL A 194 10.25 -11.95 -2.05
N ALA A 195 9.56 -11.43 -1.04
CA ALA A 195 9.71 -10.04 -0.61
C ALA A 195 11.14 -9.76 -0.11
N ASP A 196 11.76 -10.70 0.60
CA ASP A 196 13.16 -10.59 1.05
C ASP A 196 14.14 -10.54 -0.13
N ILE A 197 13.93 -11.37 -1.15
CA ILE A 197 14.72 -11.32 -2.39
C ILE A 197 14.57 -9.94 -3.06
N LEU A 198 13.36 -9.38 -3.10
CA LEU A 198 13.12 -8.06 -3.70
C LEU A 198 13.79 -6.94 -2.93
N VAL A 199 13.80 -6.98 -1.59
CA VAL A 199 14.53 -6.01 -0.76
C VAL A 199 16.03 -6.06 -1.07
N HIS A 200 16.62 -7.25 -1.09
CA HIS A 200 18.05 -7.42 -1.39
C HIS A 200 18.39 -6.98 -2.83
N LEU A 201 17.55 -7.35 -3.80
CA LEU A 201 17.72 -6.96 -5.19
C LEU A 201 17.65 -5.45 -5.35
N PHE A 202 16.65 -4.80 -4.72
CA PHE A 202 16.50 -3.35 -4.75
C PHE A 202 17.77 -2.64 -4.26
N HIS A 203 18.28 -3.01 -3.07
CA HIS A 203 19.47 -2.37 -2.52
C HIS A 203 20.72 -2.64 -3.36
N LYS A 204 20.91 -3.84 -3.89
CA LYS A 204 22.02 -4.13 -4.79
C LYS A 204 21.95 -3.33 -6.08
N TYR A 205 20.76 -3.24 -6.68
CA TYR A 205 20.52 -2.48 -7.91
C TYR A 205 20.84 -0.98 -7.72
N TYR A 206 20.34 -0.39 -6.64
CA TYR A 206 20.61 1.03 -6.33
C TYR A 206 22.10 1.28 -6.01
N ASN A 207 22.75 0.39 -5.27
CA ASN A 207 24.19 0.52 -4.96
C ASN A 207 25.07 0.43 -6.22
N LEU A 208 24.69 -0.38 -7.21
CA LEU A 208 25.38 -0.45 -8.51
C LEU A 208 25.19 0.87 -9.27
N ASN A 209 23.97 1.39 -9.36
CA ASN A 209 23.68 2.64 -10.07
C ASN A 209 24.34 3.87 -9.44
N GLU A 210 24.55 3.90 -8.12
CA GLU A 210 25.27 5.00 -7.45
C GLU A 210 26.78 4.98 -7.72
N ASN A 211 27.33 3.81 -8.03
CA ASN A 211 28.78 3.63 -8.24
C ASN A 211 29.19 3.60 -9.73
N ASP A 212 28.25 3.45 -10.64
CA ASP A 212 28.48 3.42 -12.07
C ASP A 212 28.29 4.80 -12.70
N GLU A 213 29.24 5.24 -13.53
CA GLU A 213 29.17 6.46 -14.34
C GLU A 213 28.06 6.42 -15.43
N TRP A 214 27.25 5.37 -15.47
CA TRP A 214 26.11 5.18 -16.37
C TRP A 214 24.87 5.94 -15.91
N GLY A 215 25.09 7.19 -15.45
CA GLY A 215 24.03 8.03 -14.93
C GLY A 215 22.75 8.02 -15.77
N ASP A 216 21.61 7.96 -15.12
CA ASP A 216 20.23 8.35 -15.52
C ASP A 216 19.66 7.86 -16.85
N SER A 217 20.31 6.99 -17.62
CA SER A 217 19.90 6.65 -18.99
C SER A 217 19.07 5.36 -19.12
N ILE A 218 18.69 4.69 -18.04
CA ILE A 218 17.97 3.40 -18.09
C ILE A 218 16.69 3.41 -17.20
N ILE A 219 15.98 4.53 -17.15
CA ILE A 219 14.60 4.52 -16.63
C ILE A 219 13.68 5.21 -17.61
#